data_c181cac6a52703b8c627f94044ee2990
#
_entry.id   c181cac6a52703b8c627f94044ee2990
#
_cell.length_a   1.000
_cell.length_b   1.000
_cell.length_c   1.000
_cell.angle_alpha   90.00
_cell.angle_beta   90.00
_cell.angle_gamma   90.00
#
_symmetry.space_group_name_H-M   'P 1'
#
loop_
_entity.id
_entity.type
_entity.pdbx_description
1 polymer ?
#
loop_
_entity_poly.entity_id
_entity_poly.type
_entity_poly.pdbx_seq_one_letter_code
_entity_poly.pdbx_strand_id
1 'polypeptide(L)'
;MPPRYANKETELVARGVHVKKFSAIAERAERRLDQLVAATSLADLGLPGLRLEALKGDRQGQYSVRINRQYRICFEWVDGEAVNVEIVDYHN
;
A
#
# COMPACT_ATOMS: atom_id res chain seq x y z
N MET A 1 -9.56 14.94 8.01
CA MET A 1 -9.38 13.86 7.02
C MET A 1 -7.94 13.34 7.09
N PRO A 2 -7.73 12.04 7.21
CA PRO A 2 -6.36 11.53 7.13
C PRO A 2 -5.82 11.71 5.71
N PRO A 3 -4.51 11.91 5.55
CA PRO A 3 -3.93 12.03 4.23
C PRO A 3 -3.99 10.70 3.48
N ARG A 4 -3.97 10.77 2.14
CA ARG A 4 -3.97 9.56 1.33
C ARG A 4 -2.69 8.74 1.57
N TYR A 5 -1.54 9.42 1.63
CA TYR A 5 -0.26 8.77 1.76
C TYR A 5 0.41 9.14 3.07
N ALA A 6 1.03 8.16 3.72
CA ALA A 6 1.69 8.36 5.01
C ALA A 6 3.00 9.13 4.87
N ASN A 7 3.63 9.06 3.69
CA ASN A 7 4.90 9.77 3.47
C ASN A 7 5.05 10.18 2.01
N LYS A 8 5.99 11.07 1.78
CA LYS A 8 6.24 11.65 0.47
C LYS A 8 6.74 10.62 -0.53
N GLU A 9 7.58 9.71 -0.09
CA GLU A 9 8.16 8.70 -0.97
C GLU A 9 7.09 7.81 -1.59
N THR A 10 6.13 7.38 -0.77
CA THR A 10 5.02 6.56 -1.28
C THR A 10 4.18 7.35 -2.29
N GLU A 11 3.91 8.61 -1.98
CA GLU A 11 3.16 9.47 -2.89
C GLU A 11 3.86 9.61 -4.23
N LEU A 12 5.18 9.82 -4.21
CA LEU A 12 5.95 9.98 -5.43
C LEU A 12 5.90 8.71 -6.30
N VAL A 13 6.02 7.53 -5.67
CA VAL A 13 5.90 6.27 -6.40
C VAL A 13 4.52 6.16 -7.04
N ALA A 14 3.47 6.54 -6.31
CA ALA A 14 2.11 6.49 -6.84
C ALA A 14 1.92 7.41 -8.05
N ARG A 15 2.69 8.50 -8.10
CA ARG A 15 2.64 9.48 -9.20
C ARG A 15 3.56 9.12 -10.35
N GLY A 16 4.24 7.98 -10.26
CA GLY A 16 5.17 7.56 -11.32
C GLY A 16 6.52 8.26 -11.26
N VAL A 17 6.83 8.95 -10.16
CA VAL A 17 8.10 9.65 -10.00
C VAL A 17 9.14 8.70 -9.43
N HIS A 18 10.34 8.72 -9.97
CA HIS A 18 11.42 7.85 -9.52
C HIS A 18 11.83 8.13 -8.08
N VAL A 19 11.86 7.07 -7.26
CA VAL A 19 12.39 7.11 -5.89
C VAL A 19 13.47 6.05 -5.80
N LYS A 20 14.69 6.45 -5.56
CA LYS A 20 15.86 5.56 -5.67
C LYS A 20 15.71 4.28 -4.86
N LYS A 21 15.28 4.37 -3.62
CA LYS A 21 15.21 3.19 -2.76
C LYS A 21 14.13 2.19 -3.17
N PHE A 22 13.18 2.61 -4.01
CA PHE A 22 12.12 1.74 -4.52
C PHE A 22 12.27 1.43 -6.00
N SER A 23 13.45 1.73 -6.59
CA SER A 23 13.62 1.59 -8.03
C SER A 23 13.40 0.16 -8.53
N ALA A 24 13.80 -0.83 -7.74
CA ALA A 24 13.66 -2.24 -8.14
C ALA A 24 12.21 -2.72 -8.18
N ILE A 25 11.31 -2.05 -7.47
CA ILE A 25 9.91 -2.44 -7.38
C ILE A 25 8.96 -1.39 -7.95
N ALA A 26 9.50 -0.36 -8.59
CA ALA A 26 8.72 0.84 -8.93
C ALA A 26 7.45 0.53 -9.73
N GLU A 27 7.55 -0.24 -10.81
CA GLU A 27 6.37 -0.54 -11.63
C GLU A 27 5.32 -1.35 -10.89
N ARG A 28 5.76 -2.37 -10.15
CA ARG A 28 4.83 -3.23 -9.42
C ARG A 28 4.17 -2.44 -8.29
N ALA A 29 4.96 -1.61 -7.59
CA ALA A 29 4.43 -0.78 -6.52
C ALA A 29 3.40 0.21 -7.04
N GLU A 30 3.68 0.84 -8.17
CA GLU A 30 2.76 1.80 -8.77
C GLU A 30 1.43 1.12 -9.13
N ARG A 31 1.49 -0.06 -9.73
CA ARG A 31 0.27 -0.80 -10.07
C ARG A 31 -0.55 -1.16 -8.83
N ARG A 32 0.13 -1.59 -7.76
CA ARG A 32 -0.55 -1.92 -6.50
C ARG A 32 -1.20 -0.69 -5.89
N LEU A 33 -0.49 0.46 -5.92
CA LEU A 33 -1.05 1.71 -5.41
C LEU A 33 -2.27 2.14 -6.22
N ASP A 34 -2.23 1.98 -7.54
CA ASP A 34 -3.38 2.28 -8.39
C ASP A 34 -4.59 1.41 -8.01
N GLN A 35 -4.35 0.13 -7.75
CA GLN A 35 -5.43 -0.77 -7.33
C GLN A 35 -6.04 -0.34 -5.99
N LEU A 36 -5.19 0.08 -5.05
CA LEU A 36 -5.66 0.57 -3.75
C LEU A 36 -6.52 1.81 -3.89
N VAL A 37 -6.06 2.76 -4.69
CA VAL A 37 -6.77 4.03 -4.87
C VAL A 37 -8.10 3.81 -5.58
N ALA A 38 -8.15 2.87 -6.50
CA ALA A 38 -9.36 2.57 -7.27
C ALA A 38 -10.39 1.75 -6.48
N ALA A 39 -9.97 1.06 -5.42
CA ALA A 39 -10.86 0.20 -4.66
C ALA A 39 -11.94 1.00 -3.93
N THR A 40 -13.16 0.51 -3.97
CA THR A 40 -14.30 1.12 -3.28
C THR A 40 -14.77 0.28 -2.10
N SER A 41 -14.21 -0.92 -1.94
CA SER A 41 -14.46 -1.78 -0.78
C SER A 41 -13.23 -2.63 -0.50
N LEU A 42 -13.09 -3.10 0.73
CA LEU A 42 -11.99 -4.02 1.06
C LEU A 42 -12.08 -5.30 0.24
N ALA A 43 -13.28 -5.73 -0.10
CA ALA A 43 -13.46 -6.93 -0.92
C ALA A 43 -12.77 -6.81 -2.27
N ASP A 44 -12.68 -5.59 -2.83
CA ASP A 44 -11.98 -5.36 -4.10
C ASP A 44 -10.50 -5.72 -4.00
N LEU A 45 -9.95 -5.73 -2.81
CA LEU A 45 -8.54 -6.03 -2.56
C LEU A 45 -8.31 -7.48 -2.16
N GLY A 46 -9.37 -8.30 -2.17
CA GLY A 46 -9.29 -9.71 -1.79
C GLY A 46 -8.78 -10.65 -2.87
N LEU A 47 -8.05 -10.14 -3.85
CA LEU A 47 -7.49 -10.95 -4.93
C LEU A 47 -6.29 -11.75 -4.42
N PRO A 48 -6.13 -13.01 -4.87
CA PRO A 48 -5.07 -13.87 -4.35
C PRO A 48 -3.66 -13.28 -4.42
N GLY A 49 -3.35 -12.60 -5.50
CA GLY A 49 -2.01 -12.01 -5.68
C GLY A 49 -1.71 -10.86 -4.75
N LEU A 50 -2.72 -10.23 -4.18
CA LEU A 50 -2.53 -9.09 -3.27
C LEU A 50 -2.24 -9.54 -1.84
N ARG A 51 -2.65 -10.73 -1.45
CA ARG A 51 -2.47 -11.27 -0.11
C ARG A 51 -2.89 -10.26 0.96
N LEU A 52 -4.12 -9.77 0.83
CA LEU A 52 -4.69 -8.81 1.80
C LEU A 52 -4.66 -9.41 3.21
N GLU A 53 -4.23 -8.59 4.16
CA GLU A 53 -4.03 -9.06 5.53
C GLU A 53 -4.38 -7.95 6.51
N ALA A 54 -5.13 -8.27 7.57
CA ALA A 54 -5.35 -7.35 8.67
C ALA A 54 -4.14 -7.43 9.61
N LEU A 55 -3.61 -6.29 10.00
CA LEU A 55 -2.38 -6.24 10.78
C LEU A 55 -2.67 -6.22 12.28
N LYS A 56 -1.67 -6.60 13.07
CA LYS A 56 -1.75 -6.70 14.53
C LYS A 56 -0.61 -5.90 15.16
N GLY A 57 -0.59 -5.86 16.50
CA GLY A 57 0.46 -5.19 17.25
C GLY A 57 0.43 -3.70 16.99
N ASP A 58 1.59 -3.13 16.72
CA ASP A 58 1.74 -1.70 16.53
C ASP A 58 0.95 -1.16 15.33
N ARG A 59 0.56 -2.04 14.40
CA ARG A 59 -0.20 -1.63 13.23
C ARG A 59 -1.64 -2.12 13.28
N GLN A 60 -2.14 -2.45 14.45
CA GLN A 60 -3.54 -2.86 14.59
C GLN A 60 -4.47 -1.78 14.05
N GLY A 61 -5.47 -2.18 13.28
CA GLY A 61 -6.37 -1.24 12.60
C GLY A 61 -5.95 -0.97 11.17
N GLN A 62 -4.77 -1.46 10.77
CA GLN A 62 -4.30 -1.32 9.39
C GLN A 62 -4.42 -2.66 8.66
N TYR A 63 -4.30 -2.56 7.34
CA TYR A 63 -4.26 -3.71 6.44
C TYR A 63 -3.01 -3.61 5.59
N SER A 64 -2.62 -4.71 4.95
CA SER A 64 -1.53 -4.65 3.98
C SER A 64 -1.85 -5.48 2.76
N VAL A 65 -1.29 -5.06 1.62
CA VAL A 65 -1.25 -5.86 0.40
C VAL A 65 0.21 -6.04 0.00
N ARG A 66 0.49 -7.16 -0.68
CA ARG A 66 1.86 -7.54 -1.01
C ARG A 66 2.31 -6.91 -2.32
N ILE A 67 3.54 -6.39 -2.35
CA ILE A 67 4.22 -6.01 -3.58
C ILE A 67 5.09 -7.17 -4.05
N ASN A 68 5.98 -7.64 -3.17
CA ASN A 68 6.85 -8.79 -3.43
C ASN A 68 7.23 -9.43 -2.10
N ARG A 69 8.28 -10.25 -2.08
CA ARG A 69 8.70 -10.95 -0.85
C ARG A 69 9.20 -10.00 0.24
N GLN A 70 9.66 -8.83 -0.13
CA GLN A 70 10.27 -7.88 0.79
C GLN A 70 9.33 -6.73 1.15
N TYR A 71 8.55 -6.25 0.20
CA TYR A 71 7.76 -5.03 0.39
C TYR A 71 6.27 -5.30 0.42
N ARG A 72 5.59 -4.59 1.30
CA ARG A 72 4.13 -4.55 1.36
C ARG A 72 3.68 -3.11 1.38
N ILE A 73 2.40 -2.88 1.10
CA ILE A 73 1.79 -1.56 1.25
C ILE A 73 0.82 -1.66 2.42
N CYS A 74 1.07 -0.85 3.46
CA CYS A 74 0.19 -0.77 4.63
C CYS A 74 -0.75 0.41 4.48
N PHE A 75 -1.97 0.28 4.99
CA PHE A 75 -2.96 1.35 4.85
C PHE A 75 -4.08 1.17 5.87
N GLU A 76 -4.84 2.24 6.09
CA GLU A 76 -6.09 2.20 6.85
C GLU A 76 -7.24 2.27 5.88
N TRP A 77 -8.38 1.72 6.26
CA TRP A 77 -9.58 1.78 5.43
C TRP A 77 -10.59 2.65 6.14
N VAL A 78 -10.89 3.83 5.58
CA VAL A 78 -11.76 4.84 6.21
C VAL A 78 -12.74 5.35 5.17
N ASP A 79 -14.02 5.26 5.50
CA ASP A 79 -15.09 5.80 4.65
C ASP A 79 -15.02 5.31 3.20
N GLY A 80 -14.69 4.04 3.03
CA GLY A 80 -14.70 3.42 1.71
C GLY A 80 -13.45 3.68 0.88
N GLU A 81 -12.35 4.12 1.51
CA GLU A 81 -11.12 4.32 0.76
C GLU A 81 -9.87 4.05 1.61
N ALA A 82 -8.79 3.76 0.91
CA ALA A 82 -7.49 3.55 1.55
C ALA A 82 -6.85 4.91 1.87
N VAL A 83 -6.39 5.06 3.11
CA VAL A 83 -5.72 6.27 3.57
C VAL A 83 -4.46 5.89 4.34
N ASN A 84 -3.58 6.86 4.59
CA ASN A 84 -2.31 6.64 5.27
C ASN A 84 -1.52 5.51 4.62
N VAL A 85 -1.52 5.49 3.30
CA VAL A 85 -0.89 4.44 2.49
C VAL A 85 0.62 4.58 2.55
N GLU A 86 1.30 3.48 2.83
CA GLU A 86 2.75 3.50 3.06
C GLU A 86 3.40 2.23 2.50
N ILE A 87 4.45 2.40 1.70
CA ILE A 87 5.28 1.27 1.26
C ILE A 87 6.22 0.93 2.42
N VAL A 88 6.18 -0.33 2.86
CA VAL A 88 6.94 -0.79 4.03
C VAL A 88 7.81 -1.97 3.65
N ASP A 89 9.04 -1.94 4.14
CA ASP A 89 9.98 -3.05 3.98
C ASP A 89 9.67 -4.08 5.07
N TYR A 90 9.19 -5.25 4.67
CA TYR A 90 8.88 -6.37 5.56
C TYR A 90 10.02 -7.39 5.59
N HIS A 91 11.20 -6.95 5.28
CA HIS A 91 12.38 -7.80 5.30
C HIS A 91 12.68 -8.22 6.74
N ASN A 92 12.75 -9.51 6.98
CA ASN A 92 13.12 -10.06 8.27
C ASN A 92 14.53 -10.60 8.21
#